data_dc16872fcb63672f093468043d722095
#
_entry.id   dc16872fcb63672f093468043d722095
#
_cell.length_a   1.000
_cell.length_b   1.000
_cell.length_c   1.000
_cell.angle_alpha   90.00
_cell.angle_beta   90.00
_cell.angle_gamma   90.00
#
_symmetry.space_group_name_H-M   'P 1'
#
loop_
_entity.id
_entity.type
_entity.pdbx_description
1 polymer ?
#
loop_
_entity_poly.entity_id
_entity_poly.type
_entity_poly.pdbx_seq_one_letter_code
_entity_poly.pdbx_strand_id
1 'polypeptide(L)'
;LSGAISMCVNGSGVKQTLHIFYTDATEKDLRYSTFNGKNFTFETVDGNGPSVNNYEDPVRVRTSSDVSVANACVASASAVQVFYRDESQGVLLGAVKTRSASWRYELVDGDRKTDGRTTGDVGFHVQAIFDGNTTYVAYDSVVSMNQKKEITSGAIRVATRTTIEPTAWQYQTLDISTEEALVFGFDVALARTSSGVFATWLAASAASSPKPNQIRWTWLKDSTKIYKLTTENFGTPDKYLATDGKTIIFNCQERLCALDTSKRDLGQSA
;
A
#
# COMPACT_ATOMS: atom_id res chain seq x y z
N LEU A 1 0.17 3.39 -20.88
CA LEU A 1 0.44 3.72 -19.46
C LEU A 1 -0.01 2.55 -18.62
N SER A 2 0.87 1.65 -18.28
CA SER A 2 0.62 0.51 -17.40
C SER A 2 1.36 0.70 -16.07
N GLY A 3 1.24 1.86 -15.45
CA GLY A 3 1.95 2.17 -14.23
C GLY A 3 1.02 2.67 -13.13
N ALA A 4 1.42 2.50 -11.89
CA ALA A 4 0.72 3.03 -10.74
C ALA A 4 0.76 4.57 -10.73
N ILE A 5 -0.37 5.19 -10.37
CA ILE A 5 -0.47 6.62 -10.14
C ILE A 5 -1.07 6.84 -8.76
N SER A 6 -0.44 7.69 -7.97
CA SER A 6 -1.02 8.19 -6.73
C SER A 6 -1.02 9.71 -6.67
N MET A 7 -2.00 10.25 -5.98
CA MET A 7 -2.15 11.69 -5.81
C MET A 7 -2.46 12.04 -4.37
N CYS A 8 -1.78 13.07 -3.88
CA CYS A 8 -2.06 13.64 -2.56
C CYS A 8 -1.95 15.17 -2.60
N VAL A 9 -2.58 15.83 -1.65
CA VAL A 9 -2.69 17.29 -1.64
C VAL A 9 -2.24 17.82 -0.29
N ASN A 10 -1.47 18.88 -0.29
CA ASN A 10 -1.24 19.69 0.90
C ASN A 10 -1.73 21.13 0.72
N GLY A 11 -1.87 21.84 1.84
CA GLY A 11 -2.41 23.19 1.85
C GLY A 11 -3.93 23.23 1.90
N SER A 12 -4.48 24.41 1.76
CA SER A 12 -5.93 24.65 1.79
C SER A 12 -6.35 25.79 0.86
N GLY A 13 -7.55 25.72 0.33
CA GLY A 13 -8.11 26.70 -0.59
C GLY A 13 -7.22 26.91 -1.81
N VAL A 14 -6.97 28.17 -2.16
CA VAL A 14 -6.16 28.55 -3.34
C VAL A 14 -4.65 28.32 -3.20
N LYS A 15 -4.20 27.92 -2.00
CA LYS A 15 -2.78 27.59 -1.72
C LYS A 15 -2.53 26.09 -1.69
N GLN A 16 -3.38 25.30 -2.32
CA GLN A 16 -3.18 23.87 -2.44
C GLN A 16 -2.08 23.57 -3.45
N THR A 17 -1.28 22.54 -3.15
CA THR A 17 -0.37 21.90 -4.08
C THR A 17 -0.80 20.45 -4.25
N LEU A 18 -1.06 20.07 -5.49
CA LEU A 18 -1.29 18.69 -5.87
C LEU A 18 0.06 18.03 -6.12
N HIS A 19 0.28 16.90 -5.50
CA HIS A 19 1.42 16.04 -5.69
C HIS A 19 0.99 14.79 -6.45
N ILE A 20 1.65 14.49 -7.57
CA ILE A 20 1.31 13.37 -8.44
C ILE A 20 2.56 12.50 -8.57
N PHE A 21 2.44 11.24 -8.18
CA PHE A 21 3.46 10.23 -8.39
C PHE A 21 2.98 9.27 -9.46
N TYR A 22 3.84 8.96 -10.41
CA TYR A 22 3.52 8.09 -11.52
C TYR A 22 4.76 7.34 -11.97
N THR A 23 4.55 6.24 -12.64
CA THR A 23 5.65 5.41 -13.13
C THR A 23 5.94 5.71 -14.59
N ASP A 24 7.22 5.81 -14.91
CA ASP A 24 7.70 5.79 -16.29
C ASP A 24 7.82 4.32 -16.71
N ALA A 25 6.94 3.89 -17.61
CA ALA A 25 6.90 2.48 -18.04
C ALA A 25 8.11 2.07 -18.89
N THR A 26 8.81 3.02 -19.49
CA THR A 26 9.99 2.76 -20.31
C THR A 26 11.25 2.63 -19.46
N GLU A 27 11.48 3.63 -18.63
CA GLU A 27 12.67 3.70 -17.77
C GLU A 27 12.49 2.94 -16.46
N LYS A 28 11.23 2.60 -16.13
CA LYS A 28 10.81 1.93 -14.87
C LYS A 28 11.11 2.74 -13.61
N ASP A 29 11.15 4.04 -13.79
CA ASP A 29 11.39 5.03 -12.74
C ASP A 29 10.10 5.45 -12.05
N LEU A 30 10.22 5.86 -10.79
CA LEU A 30 9.21 6.63 -10.09
C LEU A 30 9.40 8.12 -10.37
N ARG A 31 8.42 8.72 -11.01
CA ARG A 31 8.36 10.14 -11.35
C ARG A 31 7.45 10.91 -10.40
N TYR A 32 7.73 12.17 -10.26
CA TYR A 32 6.96 13.08 -9.44
C TYR A 32 6.67 14.38 -10.18
N SER A 33 5.45 14.85 -10.06
CA SER A 33 5.01 16.16 -10.54
C SER A 33 4.27 16.91 -9.45
N THR A 34 4.43 18.23 -9.42
CA THR A 34 3.56 19.10 -8.61
C THR A 34 2.76 20.02 -9.51
N PHE A 35 1.56 20.37 -9.02
CA PHE A 35 0.74 21.40 -9.62
C PHE A 35 0.25 22.37 -8.54
N ASN A 36 0.55 23.64 -8.69
CA ASN A 36 0.21 24.70 -7.72
C ASN A 36 -0.97 25.56 -8.14
N GLY A 37 -1.80 25.08 -9.07
CA GLY A 37 -2.89 25.82 -9.68
C GLY A 37 -2.52 26.61 -10.95
N LYS A 38 -1.21 26.71 -11.27
CA LYS A 38 -0.71 27.44 -12.44
C LYS A 38 0.34 26.66 -13.22
N ASN A 39 1.35 26.12 -12.56
CA ASN A 39 2.50 25.50 -13.16
C ASN A 39 2.69 24.07 -12.69
N PHE A 40 3.17 23.22 -13.58
CA PHE A 40 3.69 21.90 -13.26
C PHE A 40 5.21 21.96 -13.09
N THR A 41 5.72 21.15 -12.17
CA THR A 41 7.14 20.80 -12.06
C THR A 41 7.29 19.30 -12.23
N PHE A 42 8.45 18.83 -12.67
CA PHE A 42 8.70 17.40 -12.91
C PHE A 42 10.08 17.03 -12.40
N GLU A 43 10.19 15.89 -11.73
CA GLU A 43 11.47 15.31 -11.34
C GLU A 43 11.38 13.78 -11.21
N THR A 44 12.52 13.11 -11.29
CA THR A 44 12.61 11.69 -10.97
C THR A 44 12.84 11.52 -9.49
N VAL A 45 12.02 10.68 -8.85
CA VAL A 45 12.19 10.32 -7.43
C VAL A 45 13.23 9.23 -7.30
N ASP A 46 13.02 8.08 -7.94
CA ASP A 46 13.88 6.91 -7.82
C ASP A 46 13.82 6.05 -9.11
N GLY A 47 14.69 5.04 -9.20
CA GLY A 47 14.80 4.13 -10.34
C GLY A 47 16.03 4.41 -11.20
N ASN A 48 16.49 5.66 -11.31
CA ASN A 48 17.63 6.08 -12.12
C ASN A 48 18.87 6.41 -11.25
N GLY A 49 19.05 5.72 -10.15
CA GLY A 49 20.22 5.86 -9.29
C GLY A 49 21.46 5.16 -9.86
N PRO A 50 22.61 5.31 -9.20
CA PRO A 50 23.89 4.81 -9.71
C PRO A 50 24.02 3.26 -9.60
N SER A 51 23.30 2.63 -8.68
CA SER A 51 23.40 1.18 -8.47
C SER A 51 22.23 0.64 -7.64
N VAL A 52 22.08 -0.67 -7.63
CA VAL A 52 21.18 -1.36 -6.68
C VAL A 52 21.72 -1.15 -5.26
N ASN A 53 20.87 -0.71 -4.34
CA ASN A 53 21.25 -0.44 -2.97
C ASN A 53 21.37 -1.73 -2.14
N ASN A 54 22.23 -1.66 -1.15
CA ASN A 54 22.18 -2.55 0.00
C ASN A 54 21.12 -2.02 0.98
N TYR A 55 20.04 -2.77 1.20
CA TYR A 55 18.95 -2.40 2.11
C TYR A 55 19.22 -2.75 3.58
N GLU A 56 20.45 -3.06 3.94
CA GLU A 56 20.83 -3.25 5.35
C GLU A 56 20.87 -1.93 6.13
N ASP A 57 21.16 -0.83 5.43
CA ASP A 57 21.13 0.50 6.02
C ASP A 57 19.69 1.08 5.93
N PRO A 58 19.10 1.55 7.04
CA PRO A 58 17.79 2.19 7.02
C PRO A 58 17.76 3.50 6.21
N VAL A 59 18.91 4.14 6.01
CA VAL A 59 19.04 5.33 5.17
C VAL A 59 19.77 4.96 3.89
N ARG A 60 19.07 5.05 2.78
CA ARG A 60 19.60 4.69 1.47
C ARG A 60 19.62 5.87 0.49
N VAL A 61 20.34 5.70 -0.59
CA VAL A 61 20.33 6.58 -1.76
C VAL A 61 19.40 6.06 -2.85
N ARG A 62 19.24 6.80 -3.93
CA ARG A 62 18.46 6.37 -5.10
C ARG A 62 18.96 5.04 -5.66
N THR A 63 18.05 4.19 -6.07
CA THR A 63 18.36 2.90 -6.69
C THR A 63 18.30 2.97 -8.22
N SER A 64 18.94 2.01 -8.87
CA SER A 64 18.76 1.71 -10.30
C SER A 64 17.75 0.60 -10.55
N SER A 65 17.05 0.13 -9.51
CA SER A 65 16.07 -0.94 -9.60
C SER A 65 14.79 -0.49 -10.30
N ASP A 66 14.01 -1.46 -10.77
CA ASP A 66 12.64 -1.27 -11.25
C ASP A 66 11.72 -0.89 -10.08
N VAL A 67 11.18 0.32 -10.08
CA VAL A 67 10.31 0.86 -9.02
C VAL A 67 8.95 1.30 -9.59
N SER A 68 8.50 0.66 -10.65
CA SER A 68 7.36 1.09 -11.44
C SER A 68 6.00 0.47 -11.08
N VAL A 69 5.94 -0.52 -10.18
CA VAL A 69 4.76 -1.40 -10.03
C VAL A 69 3.66 -0.80 -9.18
N ALA A 70 3.98 -0.28 -8.01
CA ALA A 70 3.00 0.26 -7.06
C ALA A 70 3.53 1.49 -6.35
N ASN A 71 2.67 2.47 -6.11
CA ASN A 71 3.01 3.61 -5.27
C ASN A 71 1.78 4.18 -4.56
N ALA A 72 2.01 4.80 -3.40
CA ALA A 72 1.01 5.56 -2.65
C ALA A 72 1.65 6.76 -1.98
N CYS A 73 0.97 7.90 -1.96
CA CYS A 73 1.52 9.10 -1.36
C CYS A 73 0.64 9.67 -0.24
N VAL A 74 1.31 10.37 0.66
CA VAL A 74 0.67 11.26 1.65
C VAL A 74 1.40 12.59 1.70
N ALA A 75 0.64 13.65 1.96
CA ALA A 75 1.19 14.98 2.10
C ALA A 75 0.71 15.63 3.40
N SER A 76 1.64 16.26 4.08
CA SER A 76 1.40 17.10 5.26
C SER A 76 1.80 18.54 4.98
N ALA A 77 1.58 19.43 5.94
CA ALA A 77 2.02 20.82 5.80
C ALA A 77 3.53 20.98 5.61
N SER A 78 4.34 20.03 6.06
CA SER A 78 5.81 20.12 6.08
C SER A 78 6.53 19.17 5.12
N ALA A 79 5.87 18.10 4.67
CA ALA A 79 6.51 17.07 3.85
C ALA A 79 5.52 16.37 2.94
N VAL A 80 6.01 15.85 1.83
CA VAL A 80 5.37 14.83 1.02
C VAL A 80 6.16 13.53 1.16
N GLN A 81 5.43 12.42 1.27
CA GLN A 81 5.99 11.08 1.37
C GLN A 81 5.36 10.21 0.28
N VAL A 82 6.15 9.36 -0.32
CA VAL A 82 5.70 8.34 -1.26
C VAL A 82 6.27 6.99 -0.84
N PHE A 83 5.43 5.97 -0.92
CA PHE A 83 5.76 4.59 -0.63
C PHE A 83 5.59 3.80 -1.92
N TYR A 84 6.56 2.97 -2.25
CA TYR A 84 6.62 2.28 -3.53
C TYR A 84 7.43 0.98 -3.42
N ARG A 85 7.17 0.08 -4.33
CA ARG A 85 7.86 -1.20 -4.38
C ARG A 85 9.09 -1.13 -5.26
N ASP A 86 10.19 -1.73 -4.79
CA ASP A 86 11.31 -2.14 -5.61
C ASP A 86 11.05 -3.57 -6.11
N GLU A 87 10.76 -3.70 -7.38
CA GLU A 87 10.42 -4.98 -8.00
C GLU A 87 11.63 -5.92 -8.08
N SER A 88 12.83 -5.35 -8.24
CA SER A 88 14.06 -6.12 -8.36
C SER A 88 14.46 -6.80 -7.06
N GLN A 89 14.14 -6.17 -5.93
CA GLN A 89 14.51 -6.65 -4.58
C GLN A 89 13.32 -7.19 -3.78
N GLY A 90 12.09 -6.96 -4.22
CA GLY A 90 10.90 -7.39 -3.52
C GLY A 90 10.64 -6.65 -2.20
N VAL A 91 11.06 -5.40 -2.08
CA VAL A 91 10.96 -4.61 -0.84
C VAL A 91 10.08 -3.38 -1.00
N LEU A 92 9.49 -2.93 0.11
CA LEU A 92 8.74 -1.69 0.18
C LEU A 92 9.66 -0.54 0.60
N LEU A 93 9.74 0.45 -0.24
CA LEU A 93 10.57 1.63 -0.09
C LEU A 93 9.73 2.85 0.26
N GLY A 94 10.39 3.86 0.82
CA GLY A 94 9.83 5.18 1.04
C GLY A 94 10.78 6.27 0.57
N ALA A 95 10.21 7.38 0.10
CA ALA A 95 10.95 8.61 -0.11
C ALA A 95 10.19 9.79 0.50
N VAL A 96 10.93 10.67 1.16
CA VAL A 96 10.41 11.85 1.87
C VAL A 96 11.07 13.10 1.32
N LYS A 97 10.26 14.10 1.00
CA LYS A 97 10.72 15.43 0.63
C LYS A 97 10.10 16.48 1.54
N THR A 98 10.92 17.20 2.25
CA THR A 98 10.51 18.39 3.00
C THR A 98 10.60 19.61 2.10
N ARG A 99 9.97 20.75 2.50
CA ARG A 99 9.78 21.94 1.65
C ARG A 99 11.01 22.47 0.91
N SER A 100 12.22 22.22 1.42
CA SER A 100 13.46 22.81 0.90
C SER A 100 14.57 21.79 0.68
N ALA A 101 14.29 20.49 0.80
CA ALA A 101 15.32 19.46 0.78
C ALA A 101 15.22 18.58 -0.47
N SER A 102 16.32 17.90 -0.77
CA SER A 102 16.34 16.76 -1.69
C SER A 102 15.53 15.61 -1.12
N TRP A 103 15.16 14.64 -1.94
CA TRP A 103 14.56 13.40 -1.51
C TRP A 103 15.49 12.65 -0.54
N ARG A 104 14.92 12.13 0.54
CA ARG A 104 15.54 11.20 1.45
C ARG A 104 14.85 9.85 1.30
N TYR A 105 15.62 8.79 1.17
CA TYR A 105 15.14 7.45 0.85
C TYR A 105 15.27 6.54 2.07
N GLU A 106 14.37 5.57 2.16
CA GLU A 106 14.33 4.62 3.26
C GLU A 106 13.80 3.25 2.81
N LEU A 107 14.17 2.21 3.56
CA LEU A 107 13.53 0.91 3.50
C LEU A 107 12.39 0.90 4.52
N VAL A 108 11.17 0.62 4.06
CA VAL A 108 10.00 0.51 4.93
C VAL A 108 9.83 -0.93 5.41
N ASP A 109 9.76 -1.92 4.52
CA ASP A 109 9.65 -3.33 4.89
C ASP A 109 10.25 -4.25 3.81
N GLY A 110 10.44 -5.50 4.15
CA GLY A 110 11.18 -6.49 3.39
C GLY A 110 12.60 -6.66 3.96
N ASP A 111 13.38 -7.61 3.43
CA ASP A 111 14.80 -7.80 3.68
C ASP A 111 15.25 -8.11 5.13
N ARG A 112 14.50 -7.76 6.17
CA ARG A 112 14.88 -8.01 7.58
C ARG A 112 13.72 -8.45 8.46
N LYS A 113 14.04 -9.30 9.46
CA LYS A 113 13.10 -9.76 10.50
C LYS A 113 13.37 -9.20 11.90
N THR A 114 14.57 -8.68 12.14
CA THR A 114 15.05 -8.38 13.50
C THR A 114 14.43 -7.15 14.15
N ASP A 115 13.80 -6.28 13.36
CA ASP A 115 13.18 -5.02 13.79
C ASP A 115 11.68 -4.96 13.49
N GLY A 116 11.06 -6.11 13.28
CA GLY A 116 9.65 -6.22 12.91
C GLY A 116 9.39 -6.24 11.40
N ARG A 117 10.40 -5.98 10.58
CA ARG A 117 10.32 -6.15 9.12
C ARG A 117 10.28 -7.62 8.72
N THR A 118 9.72 -7.92 7.55
CA THR A 118 9.72 -9.27 6.98
C THR A 118 10.92 -9.48 6.06
N THR A 119 11.16 -10.73 5.68
CA THR A 119 12.11 -11.10 4.62
C THR A 119 11.43 -11.55 3.34
N GLY A 120 10.12 -11.37 3.22
CA GLY A 120 9.37 -11.77 2.03
C GLY A 120 9.25 -10.65 1.02
N ASP A 121 8.71 -10.98 -0.13
CA ASP A 121 8.23 -10.01 -1.09
C ASP A 121 7.08 -9.20 -0.50
N VAL A 122 7.14 -7.87 -0.60
CA VAL A 122 6.15 -6.96 -0.03
C VAL A 122 5.78 -5.83 -0.99
N GLY A 123 4.57 -5.27 -0.84
CA GLY A 123 4.19 -4.01 -1.44
C GLY A 123 3.75 -4.08 -2.90
N PHE A 124 3.23 -5.21 -3.40
CA PHE A 124 2.59 -5.27 -4.73
C PHE A 124 1.37 -4.34 -4.81
N HIS A 125 0.68 -4.19 -3.68
CA HIS A 125 -0.37 -3.20 -3.46
C HIS A 125 -0.01 -2.40 -2.22
N VAL A 126 -0.03 -1.10 -2.34
CA VAL A 126 0.29 -0.19 -1.26
C VAL A 126 -0.72 0.94 -1.20
N GLN A 127 -1.15 1.25 0.01
CA GLN A 127 -1.96 2.44 0.30
C GLN A 127 -1.40 3.16 1.51
N ALA A 128 -1.49 4.48 1.49
CA ALA A 128 -0.99 5.29 2.58
C ALA A 128 -1.99 6.39 2.94
N ILE A 129 -2.12 6.67 4.22
CA ILE A 129 -2.86 7.82 4.73
C ILE A 129 -2.10 8.51 5.86
N PHE A 130 -2.40 9.78 6.03
CA PHE A 130 -1.89 10.59 7.13
C PHE A 130 -3.07 10.97 8.03
N ASP A 131 -3.04 10.54 9.30
CA ASP A 131 -4.05 10.87 10.28
C ASP A 131 -3.44 11.58 11.49
N GLY A 132 -3.78 12.83 11.66
CA GLY A 132 -3.18 13.69 12.69
C GLY A 132 -1.68 13.83 12.50
N ASN A 133 -0.89 13.10 13.28
CA ASN A 133 0.57 13.09 13.24
C ASN A 133 1.14 11.75 12.76
N THR A 134 0.28 10.78 12.45
CA THR A 134 0.69 9.41 12.14
C THR A 134 0.55 9.11 10.66
N THR A 135 1.61 8.61 10.06
CA THR A 135 1.57 8.00 8.74
C THR A 135 1.27 6.51 8.89
N TYR A 136 0.29 6.03 8.16
CA TYR A 136 -0.09 4.63 8.03
C TYR A 136 0.18 4.19 6.61
N VAL A 137 0.85 3.07 6.45
CA VAL A 137 1.11 2.44 5.15
C VAL A 137 0.65 1.00 5.24
N ALA A 138 -0.39 0.65 4.49
CA ALA A 138 -0.88 -0.72 4.38
C ALA A 138 -0.38 -1.34 3.08
N TYR A 139 0.00 -2.59 3.14
CA TYR A 139 0.56 -3.34 2.02
C TYR A 139 0.43 -4.85 2.22
N ASP A 140 0.54 -5.56 1.13
CA ASP A 140 0.58 -7.01 1.10
C ASP A 140 2.01 -7.54 1.31
N SER A 141 2.08 -8.77 1.80
CA SER A 141 3.33 -9.50 2.01
C SER A 141 3.15 -10.95 1.60
N VAL A 142 4.06 -11.47 0.80
CA VAL A 142 4.12 -12.90 0.48
C VAL A 142 4.68 -13.65 1.67
N VAL A 143 3.96 -14.68 2.12
CA VAL A 143 4.37 -15.53 3.26
C VAL A 143 4.96 -16.83 2.78
N SER A 144 4.37 -17.44 1.76
CA SER A 144 4.88 -18.68 1.16
C SER A 144 4.54 -18.78 -0.32
N MET A 145 5.38 -19.52 -1.03
CA MET A 145 5.21 -19.88 -2.43
C MET A 145 5.42 -21.39 -2.60
N ASN A 146 4.77 -21.97 -3.60
CA ASN A 146 5.02 -23.34 -4.00
C ASN A 146 6.28 -23.45 -4.90
N GLN A 147 6.61 -24.67 -5.30
CA GLN A 147 7.77 -24.94 -6.18
C GLN A 147 7.69 -24.28 -7.56
N LYS A 148 6.47 -23.93 -8.01
CA LYS A 148 6.22 -23.20 -9.26
C LYS A 148 6.27 -21.68 -9.10
N LYS A 149 6.66 -21.18 -7.91
CA LYS A 149 6.65 -19.76 -7.53
C LYS A 149 5.24 -19.11 -7.54
N GLU A 150 4.18 -19.90 -7.38
CA GLU A 150 2.83 -19.38 -7.18
C GLU A 150 2.65 -19.08 -5.69
N ILE A 151 2.08 -17.93 -5.37
CA ILE A 151 1.81 -17.51 -3.99
C ILE A 151 0.76 -18.43 -3.38
N THR A 152 1.11 -19.07 -2.27
CA THR A 152 0.22 -19.99 -1.54
C THR A 152 -0.27 -19.40 -0.22
N SER A 153 0.42 -18.41 0.31
CA SER A 153 0.00 -17.69 1.50
C SER A 153 0.50 -16.25 1.46
N GLY A 154 -0.35 -15.33 1.89
CA GLY A 154 -0.05 -13.91 1.98
C GLY A 154 -0.53 -13.32 3.30
N ALA A 155 -0.07 -12.12 3.60
CA ALA A 155 -0.48 -11.35 4.76
C ALA A 155 -0.76 -9.90 4.37
N ILE A 156 -1.59 -9.23 5.16
CA ILE A 156 -1.75 -7.79 5.14
C ILE A 156 -1.01 -7.21 6.33
N ARG A 157 -0.13 -6.27 6.04
CA ARG A 157 0.69 -5.57 7.02
C ARG A 157 0.41 -4.08 7.02
N VAL A 158 0.65 -3.46 8.16
CA VAL A 158 0.63 -2.00 8.30
C VAL A 158 1.91 -1.56 8.98
N ALA A 159 2.62 -0.64 8.35
CA ALA A 159 3.70 0.11 8.96
C ALA A 159 3.17 1.48 9.41
N THR A 160 3.51 1.90 10.61
CA THR A 160 3.07 3.19 11.17
C THR A 160 4.24 3.96 11.77
N ARG A 161 4.19 5.29 11.66
CA ARG A 161 5.13 6.17 12.38
C ARG A 161 4.51 7.54 12.64
N THR A 162 4.96 8.18 13.73
CA THR A 162 4.54 9.54 14.11
C THR A 162 5.52 10.64 13.72
N THR A 163 6.67 10.27 13.17
CA THR A 163 7.72 11.18 12.70
C THR A 163 8.06 10.85 11.25
N ILE A 164 8.85 11.68 10.63
CA ILE A 164 9.40 11.38 9.29
C ILE A 164 10.78 10.72 9.34
N GLU A 165 11.22 10.28 10.53
CA GLU A 165 12.52 9.62 10.70
C GLU A 165 12.47 8.16 10.20
N PRO A 166 13.46 7.69 9.44
CA PRO A 166 13.44 6.38 8.79
C PRO A 166 13.34 5.19 9.75
N THR A 167 13.87 5.35 10.96
CA THR A 167 13.95 4.28 11.96
C THR A 167 12.75 4.18 12.89
N ALA A 168 11.73 5.03 12.69
CA ALA A 168 10.59 5.14 13.61
C ALA A 168 9.40 4.24 13.24
N TRP A 169 9.56 3.33 12.30
CA TRP A 169 8.49 2.45 11.86
C TRP A 169 8.14 1.40 12.92
N GLN A 170 6.84 1.21 13.15
CA GLN A 170 6.24 0.13 13.90
C GLN A 170 5.41 -0.72 12.95
N TYR A 171 5.45 -2.03 13.13
CA TYR A 171 4.82 -2.98 12.22
C TYR A 171 3.74 -3.80 12.90
N GLN A 172 2.65 -3.99 12.18
CA GLN A 172 1.55 -4.85 12.60
C GLN A 172 1.13 -5.72 11.41
N THR A 173 0.97 -7.03 11.65
CA THR A 173 0.27 -7.91 10.71
C THR A 173 -1.20 -7.87 11.09
N LEU A 174 -2.05 -7.39 10.18
CA LEU A 174 -3.50 -7.33 10.40
C LEU A 174 -4.13 -8.70 10.20
N ASP A 175 -3.69 -9.38 9.16
CA ASP A 175 -4.26 -10.67 8.76
C ASP A 175 -3.18 -11.51 8.10
N ILE A 176 -3.27 -12.82 8.27
CA ILE A 176 -2.36 -13.78 7.65
C ILE A 176 -3.15 -15.00 7.20
N SER A 177 -2.90 -15.44 5.99
CA SER A 177 -3.51 -16.66 5.48
C SER A 177 -2.95 -17.88 6.22
N THR A 178 -3.81 -18.51 7.01
CA THR A 178 -3.53 -19.79 7.68
C THR A 178 -4.14 -20.96 6.93
N GLU A 179 -4.99 -20.70 5.95
CA GLU A 179 -5.64 -21.69 5.12
C GLU A 179 -4.96 -21.72 3.75
N GLU A 180 -4.53 -22.87 3.29
CA GLU A 180 -3.85 -23.06 1.99
C GLU A 180 -4.67 -22.62 0.76
N ALA A 181 -5.92 -22.30 0.95
CA ALA A 181 -6.84 -21.99 -0.14
C ALA A 181 -7.12 -20.50 -0.35
N LEU A 182 -6.64 -19.62 0.54
CA LEU A 182 -6.81 -18.18 0.41
C LEU A 182 -5.45 -17.49 0.47
N VAL A 183 -5.25 -16.54 -0.43
CA VAL A 183 -4.10 -15.65 -0.45
C VAL A 183 -4.59 -14.24 -0.20
N PHE A 184 -3.99 -13.55 0.77
CA PHE A 184 -4.36 -12.19 1.12
C PHE A 184 -3.48 -11.18 0.40
N GLY A 185 -4.06 -10.01 0.08
CA GLY A 185 -3.31 -8.89 -0.42
C GLY A 185 -3.40 -8.66 -1.93
N PHE A 186 -4.46 -9.06 -2.56
CA PHE A 186 -4.66 -8.71 -3.98
C PHE A 186 -5.05 -7.25 -4.20
N ASP A 187 -5.47 -6.57 -3.16
CA ASP A 187 -5.62 -5.13 -3.09
C ASP A 187 -5.83 -4.71 -1.63
N VAL A 188 -5.50 -3.47 -1.29
CA VAL A 188 -5.68 -2.92 0.04
C VAL A 188 -6.12 -1.46 -0.06
N ALA A 189 -7.06 -1.05 0.79
CA ALA A 189 -7.46 0.34 0.89
C ALA A 189 -7.54 0.81 2.34
N LEU A 190 -7.19 2.06 2.56
CA LEU A 190 -7.26 2.75 3.84
C LEU A 190 -8.22 3.91 3.78
N ALA A 191 -8.92 4.17 4.88
CA ALA A 191 -9.72 5.37 5.06
C ALA A 191 -9.55 5.95 6.45
N ARG A 192 -9.58 7.27 6.52
CA ARG A 192 -9.69 7.98 7.78
C ARG A 192 -11.16 8.16 8.15
N THR A 193 -11.52 7.76 9.37
CA THR A 193 -12.86 7.88 9.90
C THR A 193 -12.86 8.59 11.25
N SER A 194 -14.02 9.00 11.74
CA SER A 194 -14.16 9.53 13.11
C SER A 194 -13.82 8.49 14.18
N SER A 195 -13.83 7.20 13.81
CA SER A 195 -13.50 6.09 14.70
C SER A 195 -12.03 5.68 14.64
N GLY A 196 -11.21 6.33 13.81
CA GLY A 196 -9.81 6.01 13.55
C GLY A 196 -9.60 5.50 12.13
N VAL A 197 -8.45 4.90 11.88
CA VAL A 197 -8.09 4.39 10.58
C VAL A 197 -8.79 3.05 10.32
N PHE A 198 -9.46 2.97 9.19
CA PHE A 198 -10.13 1.80 8.65
C PHE A 198 -9.27 1.19 7.55
N ALA A 199 -9.14 -0.13 7.55
CA ALA A 199 -8.44 -0.88 6.52
C ALA A 199 -9.36 -1.94 5.93
N THR A 200 -9.29 -2.14 4.63
CA THR A 200 -9.98 -3.22 3.91
C THR A 200 -9.04 -3.86 2.90
N TRP A 201 -9.20 -5.15 2.65
CA TRP A 201 -8.38 -5.92 1.71
C TRP A 201 -9.17 -7.04 1.07
N LEU A 202 -8.65 -7.50 -0.04
CA LEU A 202 -9.19 -8.63 -0.80
C LEU A 202 -8.38 -9.89 -0.48
N ALA A 203 -9.08 -10.95 -0.13
CA ALA A 203 -8.56 -12.30 -0.04
C ALA A 203 -9.08 -13.12 -1.23
N ALA A 204 -8.17 -13.54 -2.09
CA ALA A 204 -8.52 -14.31 -3.27
C ALA A 204 -8.24 -15.81 -3.07
N SER A 205 -8.96 -16.63 -3.81
CA SER A 205 -8.75 -18.07 -3.85
C SER A 205 -7.39 -18.40 -4.44
N ALA A 206 -6.64 -19.29 -3.79
CA ALA A 206 -5.46 -19.88 -4.41
C ALA A 206 -5.87 -20.80 -5.56
N ALA A 207 -5.11 -20.79 -6.65
CA ALA A 207 -5.41 -21.57 -7.86
C ALA A 207 -5.53 -23.08 -7.62
N SER A 208 -4.87 -23.61 -6.59
CA SER A 208 -4.83 -25.03 -6.23
C SER A 208 -6.08 -25.55 -5.49
N SER A 209 -6.91 -24.65 -4.95
CA SER A 209 -8.11 -25.04 -4.17
C SER A 209 -9.12 -23.90 -4.20
N PRO A 210 -10.01 -23.86 -5.20
CA PRO A 210 -10.93 -22.74 -5.37
C PRO A 210 -11.88 -22.62 -4.18
N LYS A 211 -11.81 -21.47 -3.50
CA LYS A 211 -12.76 -21.02 -2.48
C LYS A 211 -13.31 -19.65 -2.90
N PRO A 212 -14.49 -19.27 -2.40
CA PRO A 212 -15.01 -17.93 -2.68
C PRO A 212 -14.03 -16.85 -2.20
N ASN A 213 -13.82 -15.84 -3.02
CA ASN A 213 -13.06 -14.64 -2.62
C ASN A 213 -13.77 -13.93 -1.47
N GLN A 214 -13.01 -13.20 -0.68
CA GLN A 214 -13.54 -12.48 0.48
C GLN A 214 -13.06 -11.04 0.47
N ILE A 215 -13.95 -10.13 0.83
CA ILE A 215 -13.57 -8.80 1.26
C ILE A 215 -13.48 -8.83 2.78
N ARG A 216 -12.36 -8.34 3.31
CA ARG A 216 -12.11 -8.28 4.74
C ARG A 216 -11.84 -6.86 5.15
N TRP A 217 -12.17 -6.50 6.39
CA TRP A 217 -11.90 -5.17 6.92
C TRP A 217 -11.79 -5.15 8.44
N THR A 218 -11.12 -4.11 8.94
CA THR A 218 -10.99 -3.83 10.37
C THR A 218 -10.74 -2.34 10.63
N TRP A 219 -10.88 -1.93 11.87
CA TRP A 219 -10.33 -0.66 12.36
C TRP A 219 -8.98 -0.93 13.04
N LEU A 220 -7.94 -0.19 12.67
CA LEU A 220 -6.58 -0.48 13.15
C LEU A 220 -6.45 -0.41 14.68
N LYS A 221 -7.28 0.38 15.36
CA LYS A 221 -7.33 0.43 16.82
C LYS A 221 -7.92 -0.82 17.49
N ASP A 222 -8.68 -1.64 16.74
CA ASP A 222 -9.31 -2.89 17.22
C ASP A 222 -9.12 -3.98 16.16
N SER A 223 -7.88 -4.17 15.76
CA SER A 223 -7.49 -5.08 14.69
C SER A 223 -7.64 -6.57 15.04
N THR A 224 -8.00 -6.89 16.29
CA THR A 224 -8.36 -8.25 16.69
C THR A 224 -9.71 -8.69 16.13
N LYS A 225 -10.54 -7.73 15.66
CA LYS A 225 -11.84 -7.99 15.04
C LYS A 225 -11.76 -7.79 13.55
N ILE A 226 -11.63 -8.86 12.81
CA ILE A 226 -11.67 -8.87 11.35
C ILE A 226 -13.07 -9.25 10.90
N TYR A 227 -13.70 -8.35 10.16
CA TYR A 227 -14.96 -8.59 9.51
C TYR A 227 -14.72 -9.13 8.10
N LYS A 228 -15.61 -9.98 7.61
CA LYS A 228 -15.49 -10.57 6.28
C LYS A 228 -16.86 -10.65 5.59
N LEU A 229 -16.84 -10.47 4.29
CA LEU A 229 -17.93 -10.81 3.39
C LEU A 229 -17.41 -11.82 2.38
N THR A 230 -18.02 -13.01 2.34
CA THR A 230 -17.75 -14.02 1.35
C THR A 230 -18.78 -13.88 0.23
N THR A 231 -18.35 -13.83 -1.02
CA THR A 231 -19.26 -13.88 -2.16
C THR A 231 -18.76 -14.91 -3.16
N GLU A 232 -19.69 -15.70 -3.66
CA GLU A 232 -19.40 -16.73 -4.66
C GLU A 232 -19.06 -16.14 -6.04
N ASN A 233 -19.25 -14.84 -6.22
CA ASN A 233 -19.25 -14.18 -7.51
C ASN A 233 -18.42 -12.89 -7.58
N PHE A 234 -17.37 -12.75 -6.79
CA PHE A 234 -16.36 -11.76 -7.13
C PHE A 234 -15.64 -12.26 -8.39
N GLY A 235 -15.69 -11.50 -9.46
CA GLY A 235 -14.84 -11.74 -10.62
C GLY A 235 -13.37 -11.86 -10.23
N THR A 236 -12.52 -12.24 -11.16
CA THR A 236 -11.08 -12.23 -10.96
C THR A 236 -10.69 -10.95 -10.20
N PRO A 237 -9.93 -11.06 -9.11
CA PRO A 237 -9.53 -9.92 -8.29
C PRO A 237 -8.61 -9.01 -9.10
N ASP A 238 -9.20 -8.11 -9.84
CA ASP A 238 -8.51 -7.00 -10.48
C ASP A 238 -8.64 -5.78 -9.57
N LYS A 239 -7.52 -5.22 -9.24
CA LYS A 239 -7.14 -3.92 -8.65
C LYS A 239 -8.25 -2.86 -8.58
N TYR A 240 -9.26 -2.99 -7.76
CA TYR A 240 -10.18 -1.87 -7.52
C TYR A 240 -10.88 -2.03 -6.18
N LEU A 241 -10.13 -1.76 -5.13
CA LEU A 241 -10.69 -1.64 -3.79
C LEU A 241 -10.55 -0.19 -3.34
N ALA A 242 -11.66 0.44 -2.97
CA ALA A 242 -11.67 1.80 -2.42
C ALA A 242 -12.66 1.88 -1.27
N THR A 243 -12.41 2.79 -0.33
CA THR A 243 -13.30 2.95 0.82
C THR A 243 -13.23 4.36 1.39
N ASP A 244 -14.34 4.80 1.97
CA ASP A 244 -14.44 5.96 2.86
C ASP A 244 -14.59 5.58 4.34
N GLY A 245 -14.49 4.27 4.64
CA GLY A 245 -14.68 3.68 5.97
C GLY A 245 -16.12 3.33 6.31
N LYS A 246 -17.11 3.78 5.52
CA LYS A 246 -18.52 3.38 5.62
C LYS A 246 -18.91 2.46 4.47
N THR A 247 -18.39 2.76 3.30
CA THR A 247 -18.65 2.01 2.07
C THR A 247 -17.35 1.44 1.56
N ILE A 248 -17.35 0.18 1.19
CA ILE A 248 -16.27 -0.46 0.45
C ILE A 248 -16.76 -0.64 -0.99
N ILE A 249 -16.03 -0.08 -1.94
CA ILE A 249 -16.29 -0.21 -3.38
C ILE A 249 -15.29 -1.22 -3.93
N PHE A 250 -15.76 -2.17 -4.72
CA PHE A 250 -14.93 -3.24 -5.28
C PHE A 250 -15.47 -3.72 -6.62
N ASN A 251 -14.63 -4.39 -7.38
CA ASN A 251 -15.03 -5.01 -8.63
C ASN A 251 -15.77 -6.34 -8.35
N CYS A 252 -16.94 -6.51 -8.97
CA CYS A 252 -17.73 -7.72 -8.92
C CYS A 252 -18.28 -8.02 -10.31
N GLN A 253 -17.73 -9.01 -11.01
CA GLN A 253 -18.19 -9.47 -12.33
C GLN A 253 -18.41 -8.32 -13.33
N GLU A 254 -17.35 -7.59 -13.66
CA GLU A 254 -17.38 -6.46 -14.61
C GLU A 254 -18.24 -5.26 -14.17
N ARG A 255 -18.65 -5.19 -12.90
CA ARG A 255 -19.41 -4.09 -12.32
C ARG A 255 -18.73 -3.58 -11.05
N LEU A 256 -19.03 -2.34 -10.71
CA LEU A 256 -18.68 -1.83 -9.40
C LEU A 256 -19.79 -2.17 -8.40
N CYS A 257 -19.41 -2.81 -7.30
CA CYS A 257 -20.25 -3.11 -6.17
C CYS A 257 -19.89 -2.27 -4.97
N ALA A 258 -20.86 -2.04 -4.09
CA ALA A 258 -20.66 -1.31 -2.87
C ALA A 258 -21.18 -2.11 -1.67
N LEU A 259 -20.37 -2.21 -0.62
CA LEU A 259 -20.70 -2.81 0.66
C LEU A 259 -20.80 -1.72 1.72
N ASP A 260 -21.95 -1.62 2.37
CA ASP A 260 -22.15 -0.75 3.54
C ASP A 260 -21.64 -1.45 4.80
N THR A 261 -20.53 -0.97 5.37
CA THR A 261 -19.89 -1.57 6.54
C THR A 261 -20.70 -1.39 7.83
N SER A 262 -21.72 -0.53 7.85
CA SER A 262 -22.62 -0.37 9.00
C SER A 262 -23.63 -1.52 9.12
N LYS A 263 -23.90 -2.21 8.03
CA LYS A 263 -24.80 -3.39 7.99
C LYS A 263 -24.03 -4.65 8.38
N ARG A 264 -23.59 -4.69 9.61
CA ARG A 264 -22.74 -5.77 10.18
C ARG A 264 -23.37 -7.17 10.18
N ASP A 265 -24.67 -7.27 9.94
CA ASP A 265 -25.43 -8.54 10.00
C ASP A 265 -25.40 -9.36 8.71
N LEU A 266 -24.74 -8.91 7.67
CA LEU A 266 -24.68 -9.62 6.39
C LEU A 266 -23.51 -10.61 6.27
N GLY A 267 -22.66 -10.70 7.24
CA GLY A 267 -21.56 -11.64 7.29
C GLY A 267 -21.57 -12.37 8.61
N GLN A 268 -22.36 -13.41 8.74
CA GLN A 268 -22.24 -14.26 9.90
C GLN A 268 -20.85 -14.83 9.99
N SER A 269 -20.22 -14.58 11.13
CA SER A 269 -19.14 -15.36 11.69
C SER A 269 -19.41 -16.86 11.52
N ALA A 270 -18.52 -17.56 10.91
CA ALA A 270 -18.32 -18.94 11.30
C ALA A 270 -17.18 -19.00 12.29
#